data_1657764e70211a1c76b40efae4a90bb2
#
_entry.id   1657764e70211a1c76b40efae4a90bb2
#
_cell.length_a   1.000
_cell.length_b   1.000
_cell.length_c   1.000
_cell.angle_alpha   90.00
_cell.angle_beta   90.00
_cell.angle_gamma   90.00
#
_symmetry.space_group_name_H-M   'P 1'
#
loop_
_entity.id
_entity.type
_entity.pdbx_description
1 polymer ?
#
loop_
_entity_poly.entity_id
_entity_poly.type
_entity_poly.pdbx_seq_one_letter_code
_entity_poly.pdbx_strand_id
1 'polypeptide(L)'
;IVLVDEAHRTQYKDLAENMRTALPNANFVAFTGTPLLGTKRLTNQWFGDYVSEYNFIQSVEDGSTVPLFYSRRVPEVGLENDFLDDDVVDIIEEENLNEDETRLLENASSRILEVIKRDDRLDKVAQDIAYHFPRRGFLGKGMVVSVDKYTAVKMYDKVQHYWAIEKQKIMKERNTASTKEKRDQLTHILAYM
;
A
#
# COMPACT_ATOMS: atom_id res chain seq x y z
N ILE A 1 26.95 7.43 21.62
CA ILE A 1 25.54 7.55 21.25
C ILE A 1 25.36 6.83 19.93
N VAL A 2 24.34 5.99 19.84
CA VAL A 2 23.94 5.26 18.65
C VAL A 2 22.56 5.80 18.23
N LEU A 3 22.47 6.29 17.00
CA LEU A 3 21.22 6.76 16.41
C LEU A 3 20.71 5.65 15.46
N VAL A 4 19.50 5.18 15.70
CA VAL A 4 18.88 4.09 14.95
C VAL A 4 17.71 4.65 14.16
N ASP A 5 17.87 4.71 12.84
CA ASP A 5 16.79 5.08 11.92
C ASP A 5 15.97 3.86 11.53
N GLU A 6 14.67 4.08 11.26
CA GLU A 6 13.69 3.01 10.96
C GLU A 6 13.71 1.87 11.98
N ALA A 7 13.76 2.24 13.26
CA ALA A 7 13.98 1.31 14.39
C ALA A 7 12.95 0.16 14.47
N HIS A 8 11.79 0.30 13.83
CA HIS A 8 10.75 -0.74 13.77
C HIS A 8 11.14 -1.96 12.91
N ARG A 9 12.19 -1.88 12.06
CA ARG A 9 12.49 -2.94 11.08
C ARG A 9 13.49 -4.00 11.58
N THR A 10 14.53 -3.61 12.26
CA THR A 10 15.71 -4.47 12.44
C THR A 10 16.18 -4.64 13.89
N GLN A 11 15.56 -3.94 14.84
CA GLN A 11 16.11 -3.78 16.18
C GLN A 11 15.58 -4.75 17.25
N TYR A 12 14.90 -5.85 16.85
CA TYR A 12 14.20 -6.75 17.78
C TYR A 12 14.66 -8.21 17.72
N LYS A 13 15.79 -8.48 17.08
CA LYS A 13 16.36 -9.83 16.93
C LYS A 13 17.86 -9.83 17.24
N ASP A 14 18.48 -10.95 17.09
CA ASP A 14 19.88 -11.26 17.41
C ASP A 14 20.88 -10.16 17.03
N LEU A 15 20.65 -9.46 15.91
CA LEU A 15 21.53 -8.37 15.46
C LEU A 15 21.51 -7.18 16.43
N ALA A 16 20.33 -6.82 16.95
CA ALA A 16 20.19 -5.74 17.92
C ALA A 16 20.81 -6.10 19.27
N GLU A 17 20.64 -7.34 19.71
CA GLU A 17 21.27 -7.84 20.93
C GLU A 17 22.78 -7.85 20.80
N ASN A 18 23.32 -8.32 19.68
CA ASN A 18 24.75 -8.31 19.40
C ASN A 18 25.33 -6.89 19.41
N MET A 19 24.63 -5.93 18.82
CA MET A 19 25.06 -4.53 18.80
C MET A 19 25.08 -3.93 20.20
N ARG A 20 24.09 -4.22 21.04
CA ARG A 20 24.05 -3.74 22.44
C ARG A 20 25.11 -4.41 23.30
N THR A 21 25.37 -5.68 23.09
CA THR A 21 26.44 -6.42 23.76
C THR A 21 27.82 -5.86 23.38
N ALA A 22 28.02 -5.50 22.13
CA ALA A 22 29.25 -4.90 21.64
C ALA A 22 29.49 -3.46 22.14
N LEU A 23 28.38 -2.74 22.44
CA LEU A 23 28.40 -1.33 22.86
C LEU A 23 27.68 -1.12 24.19
N PRO A 24 28.11 -1.75 25.30
CA PRO A 24 27.34 -1.78 26.55
C PRO A 24 27.19 -0.42 27.22
N ASN A 25 28.05 0.54 26.92
CA ASN A 25 28.03 1.90 27.49
C ASN A 25 27.43 2.93 26.53
N ALA A 26 26.83 2.53 25.41
CA ALA A 26 26.23 3.43 24.46
C ALA A 26 24.77 3.76 24.84
N ASN A 27 24.41 5.03 24.68
CA ASN A 27 23.01 5.44 24.68
C ASN A 27 22.43 5.25 23.27
N PHE A 28 21.31 4.55 23.18
CA PHE A 28 20.61 4.27 21.92
C PHE A 28 19.41 5.18 21.80
N VAL A 29 19.28 5.88 20.67
CA VAL A 29 18.15 6.75 20.34
C VAL A 29 17.51 6.24 19.05
N ALA A 30 16.23 5.94 19.10
CA ALA A 30 15.47 5.43 17.97
C ALA A 30 14.68 6.54 17.27
N PHE A 31 14.67 6.51 15.95
CA PHE A 31 13.80 7.31 15.10
C PHE A 31 12.92 6.37 14.28
N THR A 32 11.61 6.58 14.30
CA THR A 32 10.66 5.77 13.52
C THR A 32 9.35 6.49 13.31
N GLY A 33 8.82 6.44 12.08
CA GLY A 33 7.48 6.90 11.77
C GLY A 33 6.38 5.89 12.13
N THR A 34 6.74 4.63 12.41
CA THR A 34 5.81 3.53 12.69
C THR A 34 6.29 2.68 13.88
N PRO A 35 6.24 3.23 15.11
CA PRO A 35 6.64 2.47 16.29
C PRO A 35 5.75 1.23 16.45
N LEU A 36 6.31 0.13 16.92
CA LEU A 36 5.55 -1.08 17.23
C LEU A 36 4.75 -0.87 18.51
N LEU A 37 3.48 -0.60 18.31
CA LEU A 37 2.46 -0.45 19.35
C LEU A 37 1.77 -1.81 19.59
N GLY A 38 1.03 -1.93 20.67
CA GLY A 38 0.28 -3.13 21.02
C GLY A 38 0.84 -3.83 22.24
N THR A 39 0.39 -5.07 22.47
CA THR A 39 0.72 -5.84 23.69
C THR A 39 2.20 -6.04 23.91
N LYS A 40 3.00 -6.04 22.86
CA LYS A 40 4.44 -6.25 22.99
C LYS A 40 5.25 -4.96 23.15
N ARG A 41 4.69 -3.77 22.83
CA ARG A 41 5.38 -2.45 22.90
C ARG A 41 6.90 -2.52 22.73
N LEU A 42 7.36 -3.28 21.73
CA LEU A 42 8.76 -3.64 21.58
C LEU A 42 9.67 -2.42 21.46
N THR A 43 9.20 -1.36 20.80
CA THR A 43 9.98 -0.13 20.67
C THR A 43 10.31 0.49 22.03
N ASN A 44 9.31 0.62 22.91
CA ASN A 44 9.50 1.17 24.25
C ASN A 44 10.34 0.25 25.16
N GLN A 45 10.23 -1.06 25.02
CA GLN A 45 11.06 -2.00 25.78
C GLN A 45 12.56 -1.88 25.44
N TRP A 46 12.87 -1.59 24.17
CA TRP A 46 14.24 -1.49 23.70
C TRP A 46 14.86 -0.10 23.85
N PHE A 47 14.06 0.96 23.72
CA PHE A 47 14.55 2.35 23.65
C PHE A 47 14.03 3.25 24.77
N GLY A 48 13.09 2.76 25.60
CA GLY A 48 12.45 3.55 26.63
C GLY A 48 11.27 4.37 26.12
N ASP A 49 10.85 5.33 26.92
CA ASP A 49 9.72 6.19 26.59
C ASP A 49 10.04 7.20 25.49
N TYR A 50 9.01 7.71 24.83
CA TYR A 50 9.17 8.73 23.80
C TYR A 50 9.76 10.02 24.37
N VAL A 51 10.85 10.46 23.76
CA VAL A 51 11.46 11.76 24.05
C VAL A 51 10.70 12.89 23.35
N SER A 52 10.24 12.64 22.14
CA SER A 52 9.43 13.57 21.34
C SER A 52 8.55 12.80 20.40
N GLU A 53 7.37 13.32 20.15
CA GLU A 53 6.41 12.80 19.17
C GLU A 53 5.94 13.93 18.27
N TYR A 54 5.99 13.70 16.95
CA TYR A 54 5.43 14.56 15.93
C TYR A 54 4.55 13.71 15.04
N ASN A 55 3.27 13.67 15.38
CA ASN A 55 2.34 12.76 14.75
C ASN A 55 1.77 13.31 13.42
N PHE A 56 1.07 12.43 12.69
CA PHE A 56 0.49 12.77 11.39
C PHE A 56 -0.50 13.94 11.45
N ILE A 57 -1.29 14.08 12.51
CA ILE A 57 -2.28 15.14 12.66
C ILE A 57 -1.55 16.48 12.76
N GLN A 58 -0.56 16.58 13.65
CA GLN A 58 0.27 17.78 13.81
C GLN A 58 0.97 18.17 12.50
N SER A 59 1.48 17.17 11.77
CA SER A 59 2.16 17.39 10.49
C SER A 59 1.23 17.98 9.42
N VAL A 60 -0.04 17.58 9.41
CA VAL A 60 -1.06 18.16 8.51
C VAL A 60 -1.48 19.55 8.95
N GLU A 61 -1.68 19.77 10.25
CA GLU A 61 -2.03 21.08 10.82
C GLU A 61 -0.94 22.12 10.56
N ASP A 62 0.33 21.74 10.69
CA ASP A 62 1.49 22.59 10.41
C ASP A 62 1.75 22.79 8.90
N GLY A 63 1.00 22.12 8.02
CA GLY A 63 1.18 22.18 6.58
C GLY A 63 2.45 21.49 6.08
N SER A 64 3.12 20.67 6.90
CA SER A 64 4.31 19.90 6.53
C SER A 64 3.95 18.66 5.73
N THR A 65 2.75 18.15 5.88
CA THR A 65 2.20 16.99 5.15
C THR A 65 0.84 17.33 4.57
N VAL A 66 0.56 16.85 3.37
CA VAL A 66 -0.76 17.03 2.75
C VAL A 66 -1.77 16.05 3.35
N PRO A 67 -3.07 16.44 3.42
CA PRO A 67 -4.13 15.52 3.85
C PRO A 67 -4.20 14.28 2.95
N LEU A 68 -4.44 13.12 3.56
CA LEU A 68 -4.66 11.87 2.83
C LEU A 68 -6.16 11.68 2.56
N PHE A 69 -6.48 11.39 1.31
CA PHE A 69 -7.82 11.01 0.89
C PHE A 69 -7.79 9.53 0.51
N TYR A 70 -8.55 8.72 1.24
CA TYR A 70 -8.67 7.30 0.99
C TYR A 70 -9.92 6.98 0.20
N SER A 71 -9.77 6.27 -0.92
CA SER A 71 -10.87 5.76 -1.72
C SER A 71 -10.67 4.27 -1.99
N ARG A 72 -11.53 3.43 -1.43
CA ARG A 72 -11.51 1.99 -1.67
C ARG A 72 -12.22 1.67 -2.98
N ARG A 73 -11.53 0.99 -3.88
CA ARG A 73 -12.08 0.46 -5.13
C ARG A 73 -11.84 -1.04 -5.14
N VAL A 74 -12.90 -1.81 -5.10
CA VAL A 74 -12.83 -3.27 -5.09
C VAL A 74 -13.17 -3.76 -6.49
N PRO A 75 -12.28 -4.51 -7.18
CA PRO A 75 -12.64 -5.14 -8.44
C PRO A 75 -13.67 -6.24 -8.17
N GLU A 76 -14.74 -6.24 -8.94
CA GLU A 76 -15.75 -7.31 -8.93
C GLU A 76 -15.14 -8.60 -9.52
N VAL A 77 -14.40 -9.31 -8.73
CA VAL A 77 -13.92 -10.66 -9.01
C VAL A 77 -14.61 -11.54 -7.99
N GLY A 78 -15.56 -12.36 -8.45
CA GLY A 78 -16.31 -13.25 -7.57
C GLY A 78 -15.35 -14.15 -6.79
N LEU A 79 -15.25 -13.90 -5.49
CA LEU A 79 -14.83 -14.90 -4.53
C LEU A 79 -16.11 -15.71 -4.22
N GLU A 80 -16.05 -17.00 -4.35
CA GLU A 80 -17.13 -17.89 -3.90
C GLU A 80 -17.26 -17.96 -2.37
N ASN A 81 -16.45 -17.16 -1.63
CA ASN A 81 -16.47 -17.11 -0.18
C ASN A 81 -16.48 -15.67 0.31
N ASP A 82 -17.65 -15.13 0.60
CA ASP A 82 -17.87 -13.78 1.11
C ASP A 82 -17.33 -13.58 2.55
N PHE A 83 -16.95 -14.65 3.24
CA PHE A 83 -16.51 -14.64 4.65
C PHE A 83 -14.98 -14.67 4.80
N LEU A 84 -14.22 -14.76 3.73
CA LEU A 84 -12.76 -14.91 3.82
C LEU A 84 -12.06 -13.69 4.45
N ASP A 85 -12.60 -12.49 4.21
CA ASP A 85 -12.04 -11.25 4.77
C ASP A 85 -12.31 -11.15 6.29
N ASP A 86 -13.48 -11.60 6.74
CA ASP A 86 -13.87 -11.58 8.16
C ASP A 86 -13.11 -12.65 8.94
N ASP A 87 -13.01 -13.87 8.42
CA ASP A 87 -12.25 -14.98 9.03
C ASP A 87 -10.75 -14.64 9.20
N VAL A 88 -10.16 -13.88 8.29
CA VAL A 88 -8.74 -13.48 8.38
C VAL A 88 -8.52 -12.36 9.39
N VAL A 89 -9.46 -11.42 9.49
CA VAL A 89 -9.39 -10.34 10.48
C VAL A 89 -9.53 -10.91 11.89
N ASP A 90 -10.46 -11.82 12.11
CA ASP A 90 -10.68 -12.47 13.41
C ASP A 90 -9.45 -13.28 13.87
N ILE A 91 -8.77 -13.98 12.93
CA ILE A 91 -7.55 -14.73 13.23
C ILE A 91 -6.35 -13.81 13.54
N ILE A 92 -6.26 -12.64 12.88
CA ILE A 92 -5.17 -11.69 13.13
C ILE A 92 -5.31 -10.96 14.47
N GLU A 93 -6.53 -10.79 14.97
CA GLU A 93 -6.82 -10.12 16.25
C GLU A 93 -6.58 -11.04 17.47
N GLU A 94 -6.52 -12.35 17.30
CA GLU A 94 -6.21 -13.31 18.38
C GLU A 94 -4.68 -13.43 18.58
N GLU A 95 -4.17 -12.76 19.61
CA GLU A 95 -2.72 -12.56 19.90
C GLU A 95 -1.93 -13.80 20.35
N ASN A 96 -2.54 -14.98 20.49
CA ASN A 96 -1.90 -16.22 20.96
C ASN A 96 -2.20 -17.39 20.03
N LEU A 97 -1.68 -17.32 18.80
CA LEU A 97 -1.82 -18.41 17.83
C LEU A 97 -1.04 -19.65 18.31
N ASN A 98 -1.73 -20.77 18.41
CA ASN A 98 -1.10 -22.08 18.54
C ASN A 98 -0.58 -22.56 17.15
N GLU A 99 0.12 -23.71 17.12
CA GLU A 99 0.69 -24.23 15.87
C GLU A 99 -0.36 -24.52 14.78
N ASP A 100 -1.57 -24.94 15.17
CA ASP A 100 -2.64 -25.25 14.23
C ASP A 100 -3.27 -23.96 13.68
N GLU A 101 -3.45 -22.93 14.49
CA GLU A 101 -3.92 -21.60 14.09
C GLU A 101 -2.92 -20.90 13.19
N THR A 102 -1.62 -21.03 13.48
CA THR A 102 -0.56 -20.53 12.59
C THR A 102 -0.64 -21.18 11.20
N ARG A 103 -0.87 -22.49 11.12
CA ARG A 103 -1.07 -23.20 9.86
C ARG A 103 -2.32 -22.76 9.11
N LEU A 104 -3.41 -22.52 9.82
CA LEU A 104 -4.65 -22.01 9.22
C LEU A 104 -4.44 -20.61 8.65
N LEU A 105 -3.75 -19.73 9.38
CA LEU A 105 -3.41 -18.39 8.92
C LEU A 105 -2.49 -18.43 7.69
N GLU A 106 -1.47 -19.29 7.67
CA GLU A 106 -0.59 -19.47 6.51
C GLU A 106 -1.36 -19.96 5.27
N ASN A 107 -2.28 -20.90 5.46
CA ASN A 107 -3.12 -21.42 4.38
C ASN A 107 -4.10 -20.35 3.85
N ALA A 108 -4.75 -19.61 4.75
CA ALA A 108 -5.64 -18.50 4.40
C ALA A 108 -4.87 -17.40 3.66
N SER A 109 -3.72 -16.99 4.18
CA SER A 109 -2.85 -15.99 3.54
C SER A 109 -2.37 -16.43 2.16
N SER A 110 -2.04 -17.71 1.97
CA SER A 110 -1.64 -18.26 0.67
C SER A 110 -2.80 -18.20 -0.34
N ARG A 111 -4.02 -18.54 0.07
CA ARG A 111 -5.22 -18.45 -0.77
C ARG A 111 -5.54 -17.02 -1.16
N ILE A 112 -5.45 -16.08 -0.21
CA ILE A 112 -5.64 -14.64 -0.48
C ILE A 112 -4.60 -14.17 -1.51
N LEU A 113 -3.34 -14.53 -1.36
CA LEU A 113 -2.29 -14.19 -2.30
C LEU A 113 -2.55 -14.74 -3.70
N GLU A 114 -3.06 -15.98 -3.82
CA GLU A 114 -3.45 -16.56 -5.11
C GLU A 114 -4.55 -15.75 -5.77
N VAL A 115 -5.59 -15.36 -5.02
CA VAL A 115 -6.68 -14.54 -5.53
C VAL A 115 -6.20 -13.15 -5.94
N ILE A 116 -5.37 -12.51 -5.12
CA ILE A 116 -4.80 -11.19 -5.42
C ILE A 116 -3.99 -11.22 -6.73
N LYS A 117 -3.28 -12.32 -7.00
CA LYS A 117 -2.41 -12.50 -8.18
C LYS A 117 -3.11 -13.05 -9.41
N ARG A 118 -4.40 -13.37 -9.34
CA ARG A 118 -5.17 -13.85 -10.49
C ARG A 118 -5.09 -12.88 -11.66
N ASP A 119 -4.86 -13.41 -12.83
CA ASP A 119 -4.68 -12.64 -14.07
C ASP A 119 -5.93 -11.82 -14.42
N ASP A 120 -7.12 -12.38 -14.28
CA ASP A 120 -8.40 -11.71 -14.52
C ASP A 120 -8.63 -10.53 -13.57
N ARG A 121 -8.22 -10.66 -12.31
CA ARG A 121 -8.26 -9.58 -11.33
C ARG A 121 -7.26 -8.47 -11.68
N LEU A 122 -6.04 -8.83 -12.01
CA LEU A 122 -5.01 -7.88 -12.42
C LEU A 122 -5.41 -7.11 -13.68
N ASP A 123 -6.07 -7.77 -14.64
CA ASP A 123 -6.63 -7.12 -15.83
C ASP A 123 -7.69 -6.08 -15.48
N LYS A 124 -8.64 -6.42 -14.62
CA LYS A 124 -9.67 -5.48 -14.16
C LYS A 124 -9.07 -4.28 -13.44
N VAL A 125 -8.09 -4.50 -12.55
CA VAL A 125 -7.37 -3.42 -11.86
C VAL A 125 -6.62 -2.53 -12.85
N ALA A 126 -5.94 -3.11 -13.83
CA ALA A 126 -5.21 -2.36 -14.85
C ALA A 126 -6.15 -1.54 -15.76
N GLN A 127 -7.30 -2.09 -16.13
CA GLN A 127 -8.35 -1.36 -16.87
C GLN A 127 -8.88 -0.18 -16.06
N ASP A 128 -9.18 -0.40 -14.78
CA ASP A 128 -9.65 0.66 -13.90
C ASP A 128 -8.62 1.78 -13.74
N ILE A 129 -7.36 1.44 -13.56
CA ILE A 129 -6.27 2.42 -13.51
C ILE A 129 -6.21 3.23 -14.81
N ALA A 130 -6.21 2.57 -15.96
CA ALA A 130 -6.13 3.22 -17.26
C ALA A 130 -7.32 4.14 -17.54
N TYR A 131 -8.50 3.78 -17.05
CA TYR A 131 -9.71 4.59 -17.19
C TYR A 131 -9.75 5.74 -16.20
N HIS A 132 -9.54 5.45 -14.91
CA HIS A 132 -9.78 6.39 -13.81
C HIS A 132 -8.66 7.43 -13.68
N PHE A 133 -7.40 7.02 -13.76
CA PHE A 133 -6.27 7.89 -13.47
C PHE A 133 -6.24 9.17 -14.33
N PRO A 134 -6.42 9.13 -15.66
CA PRO A 134 -6.42 10.35 -16.47
C PRO A 134 -7.68 11.22 -16.30
N ARG A 135 -8.76 10.69 -15.71
CA ARG A 135 -10.04 11.40 -15.48
C ARG A 135 -10.17 12.03 -14.11
N ARG A 136 -9.18 11.93 -13.26
CA ARG A 136 -9.24 12.47 -11.89
C ARG A 136 -9.20 14.00 -11.79
N GLY A 137 -9.00 14.73 -12.92
CA GLY A 137 -9.15 16.18 -13.00
C GLY A 137 -7.93 17.00 -12.56
N PHE A 138 -6.83 16.38 -12.15
CA PHE A 138 -5.61 17.08 -11.76
C PHE A 138 -4.36 16.37 -12.27
N LEU A 139 -3.33 17.16 -12.60
CA LEU A 139 -2.00 16.65 -12.99
C LEU A 139 -1.27 16.09 -11.76
N GLY A 140 -0.54 15.01 -11.95
CA GLY A 140 0.28 14.45 -10.91
C GLY A 140 0.77 13.05 -11.28
N LYS A 141 1.67 12.52 -10.46
CA LYS A 141 2.19 11.17 -10.61
C LYS A 141 1.31 10.18 -9.83
N GLY A 142 1.29 8.93 -10.29
CA GLY A 142 0.72 7.81 -9.57
C GLY A 142 1.80 6.77 -9.28
N MET A 143 1.63 6.04 -8.21
CA MET A 143 2.45 4.89 -7.87
C MET A 143 1.55 3.66 -7.70
N VAL A 144 1.83 2.61 -8.46
CA VAL A 144 1.16 1.32 -8.32
C VAL A 144 2.04 0.43 -7.44
N VAL A 145 1.51 0.06 -6.29
CA VAL A 145 2.18 -0.84 -5.35
C VAL A 145 1.53 -2.22 -5.48
N SER A 146 2.32 -3.22 -5.81
CA SER A 146 1.88 -4.61 -5.95
C SER A 146 2.36 -5.45 -4.79
N VAL A 147 1.71 -6.61 -4.58
CA VAL A 147 1.99 -7.53 -3.47
C VAL A 147 3.42 -8.11 -3.52
N ASP A 148 3.97 -8.28 -4.71
CA ASP A 148 5.36 -8.71 -4.93
C ASP A 148 5.93 -8.17 -6.26
N LYS A 149 7.24 -8.40 -6.45
CA LYS A 149 7.98 -7.92 -7.63
C LYS A 149 7.47 -8.52 -8.94
N TYR A 150 7.09 -9.79 -8.93
CA TYR A 150 6.58 -10.47 -10.11
C TYR A 150 5.23 -9.90 -10.55
N THR A 151 4.33 -9.69 -9.58
CA THR A 151 3.04 -9.05 -9.82
C THR A 151 3.22 -7.59 -10.27
N ALA A 152 4.24 -6.88 -9.77
CA ALA A 152 4.53 -5.53 -10.22
C ALA A 152 4.91 -5.47 -11.71
N VAL A 153 5.73 -6.42 -12.18
CA VAL A 153 6.08 -6.53 -13.61
C VAL A 153 4.86 -6.82 -14.46
N LYS A 154 4.04 -7.81 -14.04
CA LYS A 154 2.77 -8.11 -14.74
C LYS A 154 1.84 -6.88 -14.79
N MET A 155 1.70 -6.18 -13.68
CA MET A 155 0.86 -4.97 -13.62
C MET A 155 1.39 -3.87 -14.54
N TYR A 156 2.69 -3.70 -14.64
CA TYR A 156 3.28 -2.74 -15.58
C TYR A 156 2.84 -3.05 -17.01
N ASP A 157 3.02 -4.29 -17.47
CA ASP A 157 2.65 -4.69 -18.83
C ASP A 157 1.15 -4.52 -19.10
N LYS A 158 0.31 -4.94 -18.15
CA LYS A 158 -1.15 -4.81 -18.24
C LYS A 158 -1.60 -3.35 -18.26
N VAL A 159 -1.06 -2.51 -17.39
CA VAL A 159 -1.39 -1.07 -17.39
C VAL A 159 -0.96 -0.42 -18.70
N GLN A 160 0.23 -0.72 -19.24
CA GLN A 160 0.67 -0.19 -20.53
C GLN A 160 -0.28 -0.61 -21.67
N HIS A 161 -0.69 -1.87 -21.67
CA HIS A 161 -1.63 -2.40 -22.66
C HIS A 161 -2.98 -1.65 -22.63
N TYR A 162 -3.63 -1.59 -21.46
CA TYR A 162 -4.92 -0.92 -21.33
C TYR A 162 -4.84 0.59 -21.45
N TRP A 163 -3.73 1.19 -21.09
CA TRP A 163 -3.45 2.61 -21.31
C TRP A 163 -3.45 2.97 -22.80
N ALA A 164 -2.79 2.15 -23.62
CA ALA A 164 -2.77 2.34 -25.07
C ALA A 164 -4.18 2.19 -25.69
N ILE A 165 -4.95 1.18 -25.24
CA ILE A 165 -6.33 0.97 -25.69
C ILE A 165 -7.20 2.18 -25.32
N GLU A 166 -7.17 2.62 -24.07
CA GLU A 166 -8.00 3.72 -23.59
C GLU A 166 -7.61 5.04 -24.28
N LYS A 167 -6.34 5.29 -24.50
CA LYS A 167 -5.86 6.43 -25.26
C LYS A 167 -6.43 6.48 -26.69
N GLN A 168 -6.39 5.35 -27.40
CA GLN A 168 -6.97 5.25 -28.74
C GLN A 168 -8.49 5.47 -28.74
N LYS A 169 -9.18 4.94 -27.73
CA LYS A 169 -10.64 5.15 -27.56
C LYS A 169 -10.95 6.63 -27.38
N ILE A 170 -10.26 7.31 -26.48
CA ILE A 170 -10.47 8.75 -26.23
C ILE A 170 -10.14 9.57 -27.48
N MET A 171 -9.08 9.23 -28.22
CA MET A 171 -8.75 9.89 -29.48
C MET A 171 -9.90 9.77 -30.51
N LYS A 172 -10.48 8.59 -30.67
CA LYS A 172 -11.62 8.36 -31.55
C LYS A 172 -12.84 9.17 -31.12
N GLU A 173 -13.17 9.10 -29.84
CA GLU A 173 -14.30 9.84 -29.25
C GLU A 173 -14.13 11.36 -29.44
N ARG A 174 -12.92 11.90 -29.25
CA ARG A 174 -12.61 13.31 -29.48
C ARG A 174 -12.86 13.72 -30.95
N ASN A 175 -12.41 12.89 -31.89
CA ASN A 175 -12.54 13.17 -33.32
C ASN A 175 -14.02 13.13 -33.80
N THR A 176 -14.85 12.34 -33.13
CA THR A 176 -16.30 12.20 -33.45
C THR A 176 -17.19 13.08 -32.57
N ALA A 177 -16.64 13.79 -31.59
CA ALA A 177 -17.40 14.61 -30.67
C ALA A 177 -18.10 15.77 -31.39
N SER A 178 -19.43 15.90 -31.21
CA SER A 178 -20.30 16.89 -31.84
C SER A 178 -20.16 18.29 -31.23
N THR A 179 -19.80 18.38 -29.94
CA THR A 179 -19.71 19.64 -29.21
C THR A 179 -18.26 20.03 -28.93
N LYS A 180 -17.99 21.34 -28.89
CA LYS A 180 -16.67 21.88 -28.56
C LYS A 180 -16.29 21.53 -27.13
N GLU A 181 -17.20 21.66 -26.19
CA GLU A 181 -16.99 21.34 -24.77
C GLU A 181 -16.51 19.91 -24.57
N LYS A 182 -17.15 18.93 -25.21
CA LYS A 182 -16.75 17.53 -25.13
C LYS A 182 -15.36 17.29 -25.75
N ARG A 183 -15.05 17.96 -26.84
CA ARG A 183 -13.69 17.91 -27.45
C ARG A 183 -12.63 18.45 -26.53
N ASP A 184 -12.87 19.59 -25.89
CA ASP A 184 -11.94 20.23 -24.97
C ASP A 184 -11.72 19.36 -23.72
N GLN A 185 -12.79 18.77 -23.19
CA GLN A 185 -12.70 17.83 -22.07
C GLN A 185 -11.87 16.58 -22.41
N LEU A 186 -12.13 15.96 -23.57
CA LEU A 186 -11.35 14.79 -24.01
C LEU A 186 -9.88 15.15 -24.33
N THR A 187 -9.62 16.36 -24.83
CA THR A 187 -8.26 16.86 -25.05
C THR A 187 -7.54 17.03 -23.73
N HIS A 188 -8.23 17.53 -22.72
CA HIS A 188 -7.66 17.64 -21.38
C HIS A 188 -7.28 16.27 -20.81
N ILE A 189 -8.17 15.27 -20.91
CA ILE A 189 -7.88 13.89 -20.49
C ILE A 189 -6.65 13.33 -21.23
N LEU A 190 -6.56 13.54 -22.54
CA LEU A 190 -5.40 13.08 -23.34
C LEU A 190 -4.07 13.73 -22.95
N ALA A 191 -4.11 14.93 -22.39
CA ALA A 191 -2.90 15.60 -21.88
C ALA A 191 -2.29 14.90 -20.65
N TYR A 192 -3.08 14.06 -19.94
CA TYR A 192 -2.60 13.23 -18.82
C TYR A 192 -2.08 11.85 -19.28
N MET A 193 -2.25 11.49 -20.53
CA MET A 193 -1.89 10.20 -21.11
C MET A 193 -0.68 10.30 -22.05
#